data_4e04ba245995f57fac4ae90872137621
#
_entry.id   4e04ba245995f57fac4ae90872137621
#
_cell.length_a   1.000
_cell.length_b   1.000
_cell.length_c   1.000
_cell.angle_alpha   90.00
_cell.angle_beta   90.00
_cell.angle_gamma   90.00
#
_symmetry.space_group_name_H-M   'P 1'
#
loop_
_entity.id
_entity.type
_entity.pdbx_description
1 polymer ?
#
loop_
_entity_poly.entity_id
_entity_poly.type
_entity_poly.pdbx_seq_one_letter_code
_entity_poly.pdbx_strand_id
1 'polypeptide(L)'
;FEARRQRQMCIRDRAFAAKTLKEKISPVFAGSKEISIKNQGLTAVEKIFNKNAVGTSGATLHAGSYVRVEVNIVGSQDTTGLMTSQELEMMAATTISPIVDGAYQSGCHTASVWDSKSQRNIPRLMKFMSDFGLITARDPENKYHPMTDVIHKVLNDITIDDWAIIIGGDSHTRMSKGVAFGADSGTVALALATGEASMPIPESVKVTFKGKMKNYMDFRDVVHATQYQMLKKFNGENVFQGRIIEVHIGTLLADQAFTFTDWTAEMKAKASICISQDKTLIESLNIAKGRIQIMIDKGMDNKSQVLQGLIDRANKRIDQIISGEKPPLTPDENAKYHAEFVVDLDIIDEPMIADPDVNNEDVSKRYTHDTIREISFYQGEKHIDLGFIGSCMVHKGDIKIVARMLKNLENQYGKVQFKAPLVITAPTYNTVSYTHLTLPTSFEV
;
A
#
# COMPACT_ATOMS: atom_id res chain seq x y z
N PHE A 1 -36.90 -23.67 -16.55
CA PHE A 1 -36.30 -24.82 -15.86
C PHE A 1 -34.97 -25.21 -16.51
N GLU A 2 -34.93 -25.29 -17.84
CA GLU A 2 -33.72 -25.65 -18.58
C GLU A 2 -32.57 -24.61 -18.45
N ALA A 3 -32.86 -23.33 -18.50
CA ALA A 3 -31.87 -22.26 -18.29
C ALA A 3 -31.28 -22.27 -16.85
N ARG A 4 -32.05 -22.69 -15.85
CA ARG A 4 -31.56 -22.91 -14.49
C ARG A 4 -30.68 -24.13 -14.38
N ARG A 5 -31.01 -25.22 -15.07
CA ARG A 5 -30.19 -26.44 -15.13
C ARG A 5 -28.87 -26.19 -15.87
N GLN A 6 -28.88 -25.45 -17.00
CA GLN A 6 -27.68 -25.09 -17.71
C GLN A 6 -26.77 -24.18 -16.88
N ARG A 7 -27.33 -23.17 -16.15
CA ARG A 7 -26.54 -22.36 -15.22
C ARG A 7 -25.93 -23.17 -14.08
N GLN A 8 -26.67 -24.13 -13.50
CA GLN A 8 -26.15 -25.00 -12.45
C GLN A 8 -25.08 -25.97 -12.95
N MET A 9 -25.22 -26.51 -14.19
CA MET A 9 -24.20 -27.32 -14.83
C MET A 9 -22.92 -26.52 -15.10
N CYS A 10 -23.04 -25.33 -15.68
CA CYS A 10 -21.89 -24.44 -15.90
C CYS A 10 -21.17 -24.06 -14.60
N ILE A 11 -21.89 -23.82 -13.50
CA ILE A 11 -21.30 -23.51 -12.20
C ILE A 11 -20.57 -24.74 -11.63
N ARG A 12 -21.13 -25.93 -11.80
CA ARG A 12 -20.52 -27.17 -11.33
C ARG A 12 -19.27 -27.55 -12.13
N ASP A 13 -19.31 -27.36 -13.45
CA ASP A 13 -18.17 -27.62 -14.35
C ASP A 13 -17.04 -26.61 -14.12
N ARG A 14 -17.38 -25.36 -13.84
CA ARG A 14 -16.42 -24.31 -13.50
C ARG A 14 -15.77 -24.52 -12.13
N ALA A 15 -16.53 -24.90 -11.11
CA ALA A 15 -16.01 -25.27 -9.79
C ALA A 15 -15.10 -26.50 -9.86
N PHE A 16 -15.44 -27.48 -10.71
CA PHE A 16 -14.60 -28.63 -10.99
C PHE A 16 -13.32 -28.24 -11.73
N ALA A 17 -13.40 -27.34 -12.72
CA ALA A 17 -12.23 -26.80 -13.44
C ALA A 17 -11.29 -26.03 -12.52
N ALA A 18 -11.82 -25.18 -11.63
CA ALA A 18 -11.02 -24.44 -10.65
C ALA A 18 -10.32 -25.37 -9.66
N LYS A 19 -11.02 -26.41 -9.17
CA LYS A 19 -10.44 -27.45 -8.32
C LYS A 19 -9.35 -28.24 -9.06
N THR A 20 -9.61 -28.64 -10.29
CA THR A 20 -8.67 -29.38 -11.14
C THR A 20 -7.47 -28.53 -11.52
N LEU A 21 -7.67 -27.22 -11.74
CA LEU A 21 -6.58 -26.26 -11.97
C LEU A 21 -5.69 -26.16 -10.73
N LYS A 22 -6.28 -25.99 -9.54
CA LYS A 22 -5.54 -25.96 -8.28
C LYS A 22 -4.74 -27.26 -8.06
N GLU A 23 -5.34 -28.41 -8.33
CA GLU A 23 -4.69 -29.72 -8.21
C GLU A 23 -3.58 -29.92 -9.24
N LYS A 24 -3.71 -29.37 -10.46
CA LYS A 24 -2.70 -29.46 -11.52
C LYS A 24 -1.57 -28.42 -11.40
N ILE A 25 -1.87 -27.23 -10.90
CA ILE A 25 -0.87 -26.17 -10.70
C ILE A 25 -0.06 -26.44 -9.44
N SER A 26 -0.66 -27.04 -8.41
CA SER A 26 0.02 -27.39 -7.16
C SER A 26 1.33 -28.18 -7.35
N PRO A 27 1.44 -29.18 -8.26
CA PRO A 27 2.70 -29.85 -8.54
C PRO A 27 3.74 -29.00 -9.28
N VAL A 28 3.31 -28.02 -10.08
CA VAL A 28 4.24 -27.13 -10.83
C VAL A 28 5.00 -26.23 -9.87
N PHE A 29 4.39 -25.89 -8.74
CA PHE A 29 5.01 -25.09 -7.67
C PHE A 29 5.68 -25.96 -6.57
N ALA A 30 5.74 -27.29 -6.74
CA ALA A 30 6.30 -28.22 -5.77
C ALA A 30 7.82 -28.18 -5.62
N GLY A 31 8.50 -27.26 -6.32
CA GLY A 31 9.95 -27.09 -6.24
C GLY A 31 10.38 -25.98 -5.28
N SER A 32 9.84 -25.96 -4.05
CA SER A 32 10.32 -25.00 -3.03
C SER A 32 11.81 -25.25 -2.75
N LYS A 33 12.63 -24.22 -2.92
CA LYS A 33 14.00 -24.21 -2.41
C LYS A 33 13.95 -23.66 -0.98
N GLU A 34 14.08 -24.55 -0.02
CA GLU A 34 14.07 -24.19 1.40
C GLU A 34 15.51 -23.95 1.87
N ILE A 35 15.75 -22.80 2.51
CA ILE A 35 17.00 -22.47 3.17
C ILE A 35 16.70 -22.39 4.67
N SER A 36 17.34 -23.26 5.45
CA SER A 36 17.25 -23.26 6.90
C SER A 36 18.64 -23.07 7.51
N ILE A 37 18.74 -22.13 8.43
CA ILE A 37 20.01 -21.77 9.09
C ILE A 37 19.88 -22.06 10.57
N LYS A 38 20.73 -22.96 11.09
CA LYS A 38 20.69 -23.32 12.50
C LYS A 38 21.07 -22.14 13.38
N ASN A 39 20.32 -21.94 14.49
CA ASN A 39 20.58 -20.94 15.50
C ASN A 39 20.50 -19.47 15.01
N GLN A 40 19.87 -19.22 13.87
CA GLN A 40 19.52 -17.86 13.44
C GLN A 40 18.07 -17.59 13.76
N GLY A 41 17.78 -16.46 14.41
CA GLY A 41 16.41 -15.96 14.60
C GLY A 41 15.83 -15.38 13.31
N LEU A 42 14.52 -15.29 13.26
CA LEU A 42 13.76 -14.82 12.13
C LEU A 42 13.55 -13.31 12.18
N THR A 43 13.73 -12.65 11.07
CA THR A 43 13.20 -11.30 10.85
C THR A 43 11.67 -11.31 10.89
N ALA A 44 11.03 -10.16 11.04
CA ALA A 44 9.57 -10.10 11.02
C ALA A 44 8.99 -10.59 9.70
N VAL A 45 9.65 -10.27 8.59
CA VAL A 45 9.27 -10.75 7.25
C VAL A 45 9.38 -12.27 7.17
N GLU A 46 10.49 -12.86 7.60
CA GLU A 46 10.65 -14.31 7.61
C GLU A 46 9.57 -15.00 8.45
N LYS A 47 9.17 -14.41 9.58
CA LYS A 47 8.04 -14.91 10.39
C LYS A 47 6.72 -14.91 9.63
N ILE A 48 6.42 -13.83 8.88
CA ILE A 48 5.22 -13.77 8.03
C ILE A 48 5.25 -14.86 6.97
N PHE A 49 6.38 -15.03 6.29
CA PHE A 49 6.53 -16.06 5.26
C PHE A 49 6.40 -17.47 5.84
N ASN A 50 7.03 -17.75 6.99
CA ASN A 50 6.92 -19.05 7.65
C ASN A 50 5.47 -19.37 8.05
N LYS A 51 4.71 -18.36 8.54
CA LYS A 51 3.29 -18.54 8.91
C LYS A 51 2.42 -18.86 7.70
N ASN A 52 2.66 -18.22 6.56
CA ASN A 52 1.82 -18.32 5.37
C ASN A 52 2.35 -19.32 4.33
N ALA A 53 3.46 -20.00 4.59
CA ALA A 53 4.06 -20.95 3.66
C ALA A 53 3.21 -22.20 3.48
N VAL A 54 3.07 -22.64 2.24
CA VAL A 54 2.25 -23.80 1.86
C VAL A 54 3.12 -24.91 1.26
N GLY A 55 2.91 -26.16 1.71
CA GLY A 55 3.57 -27.32 1.13
C GLY A 55 5.08 -27.36 1.40
N THR A 56 5.52 -26.86 2.54
CA THR A 56 6.91 -26.92 3.01
C THR A 56 7.19 -28.18 3.80
N SER A 57 8.48 -28.49 3.99
CA SER A 57 8.93 -29.64 4.80
C SER A 57 8.70 -29.46 6.31
N GLY A 58 8.26 -28.28 6.76
CA GLY A 58 8.20 -27.89 8.17
C GLY A 58 9.52 -27.33 8.71
N ALA A 59 10.52 -27.14 7.87
CA ALA A 59 11.75 -26.45 8.23
C ALA A 59 11.50 -24.94 8.40
N THR A 60 12.28 -24.32 9.28
CA THR A 60 12.29 -22.85 9.41
C THR A 60 12.92 -22.25 8.15
N LEU A 61 12.19 -21.36 7.49
CA LEU A 61 12.58 -20.75 6.21
C LEU A 61 13.23 -19.39 6.43
N HIS A 62 14.32 -19.15 5.70
CA HIS A 62 15.06 -17.89 5.72
C HIS A 62 15.09 -17.23 4.34
N ALA A 63 15.55 -15.98 4.28
CA ALA A 63 15.77 -15.25 3.05
C ALA A 63 16.54 -16.09 2.01
N GLY A 64 16.12 -15.98 0.75
CA GLY A 64 16.62 -16.83 -0.36
C GLY A 64 15.84 -18.13 -0.58
N SER A 65 15.01 -18.58 0.39
CA SER A 65 14.06 -19.67 0.16
C SER A 65 13.04 -19.26 -0.90
N TYR A 66 12.71 -20.17 -1.83
CA TYR A 66 11.63 -19.98 -2.79
C TYR A 66 10.41 -20.76 -2.31
N VAL A 67 9.32 -20.08 -2.05
CA VAL A 67 8.17 -20.67 -1.37
C VAL A 67 6.85 -20.26 -2.01
N ARG A 68 5.86 -21.12 -1.88
CA ARG A 68 4.45 -20.81 -2.12
C ARG A 68 3.84 -20.34 -0.80
N VAL A 69 3.11 -19.23 -0.84
CA VAL A 69 2.50 -18.61 0.32
C VAL A 69 1.01 -18.33 0.09
N GLU A 70 0.23 -18.41 1.15
CA GLU A 70 -1.14 -17.89 1.16
C GLU A 70 -1.13 -16.37 1.08
N VAL A 71 -2.05 -15.82 0.27
CA VAL A 71 -2.25 -14.38 0.07
C VAL A 71 -3.57 -13.98 0.69
N ASN A 72 -3.51 -13.09 1.67
CA ASN A 72 -4.69 -12.73 2.47
C ASN A 72 -5.49 -11.58 1.85
N ILE A 73 -4.80 -10.62 1.24
CA ILE A 73 -5.42 -9.43 0.64
C ILE A 73 -4.91 -9.27 -0.79
N VAL A 74 -5.83 -9.01 -1.71
CA VAL A 74 -5.50 -8.80 -3.13
C VAL A 74 -6.11 -7.50 -3.62
N GLY A 75 -5.32 -6.70 -4.33
CA GLY A 75 -5.77 -5.46 -4.95
C GLY A 75 -5.55 -5.44 -6.44
N SER A 76 -6.48 -4.84 -7.16
CA SER A 76 -6.34 -4.51 -8.57
C SER A 76 -6.71 -3.05 -8.80
N GLN A 77 -6.19 -2.45 -9.84
CA GLN A 77 -6.51 -1.08 -10.23
C GLN A 77 -6.84 -1.02 -11.73
N ASP A 78 -7.31 0.12 -12.17
CA ASP A 78 -7.94 0.27 -13.48
C ASP A 78 -7.00 0.08 -14.67
N THR A 79 -5.70 0.32 -14.54
CA THR A 79 -4.74 0.10 -15.65
C THR A 79 -4.42 -1.38 -15.85
N THR A 80 -4.53 -2.20 -14.80
CA THR A 80 -4.25 -3.64 -14.83
C THR A 80 -5.51 -4.51 -14.73
N GLY A 81 -6.61 -3.99 -14.18
CA GLY A 81 -7.81 -4.76 -13.83
C GLY A 81 -8.48 -5.48 -14.99
N LEU A 82 -8.47 -4.89 -16.20
CA LEU A 82 -9.01 -5.58 -17.39
C LEU A 82 -8.15 -6.76 -17.81
N MET A 83 -6.83 -6.68 -17.71
CA MET A 83 -5.94 -7.80 -17.96
C MET A 83 -6.12 -8.88 -16.89
N THR A 84 -6.18 -8.48 -15.62
CA THR A 84 -6.50 -9.39 -14.50
C THR A 84 -7.81 -10.16 -14.75
N SER A 85 -8.86 -9.46 -15.21
CA SER A 85 -10.14 -10.10 -15.56
C SER A 85 -10.00 -11.15 -16.68
N GLN A 86 -9.25 -10.82 -17.75
CA GLN A 86 -9.01 -11.73 -18.86
C GLN A 86 -8.20 -12.96 -18.41
N GLU A 87 -7.20 -12.78 -17.58
CA GLU A 87 -6.39 -13.86 -17.04
C GLU A 87 -7.19 -14.79 -16.13
N LEU A 88 -8.11 -14.24 -15.31
CA LEU A 88 -9.07 -15.05 -14.56
C LEU A 88 -10.00 -15.86 -15.47
N GLU A 89 -10.48 -15.27 -16.57
CA GLU A 89 -11.27 -15.99 -17.58
C GLU A 89 -10.46 -17.13 -18.22
N MET A 90 -9.19 -16.87 -18.59
CA MET A 90 -8.29 -17.89 -19.14
C MET A 90 -8.02 -19.03 -18.16
N MET A 91 -7.97 -18.74 -16.85
CA MET A 91 -7.86 -19.75 -15.79
C MET A 91 -9.19 -20.44 -15.48
N ALA A 92 -10.29 -20.09 -16.18
CA ALA A 92 -11.65 -20.53 -15.89
C ALA A 92 -12.08 -20.29 -14.42
N ALA A 93 -11.52 -19.27 -13.79
CA ALA A 93 -11.92 -18.85 -12.47
C ALA A 93 -13.28 -18.15 -12.51
N THR A 94 -14.16 -18.48 -11.56
CA THR A 94 -15.52 -17.91 -11.50
C THR A 94 -15.80 -17.23 -10.17
N THR A 95 -14.93 -17.43 -9.20
CA THR A 95 -15.00 -16.85 -7.85
C THR A 95 -13.58 -16.58 -7.36
N ILE A 96 -13.45 -15.67 -6.44
CA ILE A 96 -12.18 -15.49 -5.71
C ILE A 96 -12.00 -16.65 -4.72
N SER A 97 -10.75 -16.94 -4.40
CA SER A 97 -10.40 -17.97 -3.42
C SER A 97 -10.91 -17.60 -2.03
N PRO A 98 -11.44 -18.55 -1.25
CA PRO A 98 -11.85 -18.30 0.13
C PRO A 98 -10.69 -18.02 1.09
N ILE A 99 -9.43 -18.20 0.66
CA ILE A 99 -8.23 -17.82 1.42
C ILE A 99 -8.07 -16.30 1.45
N VAL A 100 -8.55 -15.61 0.40
CA VAL A 100 -8.47 -14.16 0.30
C VAL A 100 -9.52 -13.51 1.20
N ASP A 101 -9.08 -12.89 2.28
CA ASP A 101 -9.93 -12.20 3.26
C ASP A 101 -10.58 -10.93 2.71
N GLY A 102 -9.91 -10.26 1.76
CA GLY A 102 -10.38 -9.06 1.09
C GLY A 102 -9.78 -8.88 -0.30
N ALA A 103 -10.63 -8.62 -1.28
CA ALA A 103 -10.21 -8.33 -2.65
C ALA A 103 -10.81 -6.99 -3.08
N TYR A 104 -9.96 -6.09 -3.58
CA TYR A 104 -10.33 -4.71 -3.91
C TYR A 104 -10.00 -4.35 -5.35
N GLN A 105 -10.92 -3.64 -6.01
CA GLN A 105 -10.70 -3.04 -7.33
C GLN A 105 -10.82 -1.52 -7.24
N SER A 106 -9.77 -0.81 -7.65
CA SER A 106 -9.74 0.64 -7.74
C SER A 106 -9.86 1.15 -9.18
N GLY A 107 -10.30 2.40 -9.31
CA GLY A 107 -10.25 3.18 -10.54
C GLY A 107 -9.34 4.41 -10.45
N CYS A 108 -8.36 4.39 -9.57
CA CYS A 108 -7.62 5.58 -9.14
C CYS A 108 -6.77 6.26 -10.21
N HIS A 109 -6.26 5.53 -11.22
CA HIS A 109 -5.42 6.11 -12.27
C HIS A 109 -6.22 6.79 -13.38
N THR A 110 -7.50 6.43 -13.53
CA THR A 110 -8.41 7.03 -14.51
C THR A 110 -9.54 7.84 -13.88
N ALA A 111 -9.36 8.25 -12.63
CA ALA A 111 -10.38 9.00 -11.86
C ALA A 111 -10.80 10.30 -12.56
N SER A 112 -9.89 10.96 -13.27
CA SER A 112 -10.18 12.13 -14.11
C SER A 112 -10.37 11.69 -15.55
N VAL A 113 -11.49 11.04 -15.85
CA VAL A 113 -11.76 10.44 -17.16
C VAL A 113 -12.13 11.49 -18.19
N TRP A 114 -11.16 11.94 -18.97
CA TRP A 114 -11.35 12.87 -20.07
C TRP A 114 -11.33 12.20 -21.44
N ASP A 115 -10.73 11.02 -21.55
CA ASP A 115 -10.57 10.32 -22.82
C ASP A 115 -11.62 9.20 -23.03
N SER A 116 -11.99 9.01 -24.28
CA SER A 116 -13.01 8.03 -24.68
C SER A 116 -12.60 6.56 -24.46
N LYS A 117 -11.29 6.28 -24.35
CA LYS A 117 -10.78 4.92 -24.10
C LYS A 117 -10.99 4.54 -22.65
N SER A 118 -10.62 5.42 -21.71
CA SER A 118 -10.84 5.22 -20.29
C SER A 118 -12.33 5.09 -19.98
N GLN A 119 -13.17 5.97 -20.54
CA GLN A 119 -14.63 5.89 -20.37
C GLN A 119 -15.22 4.54 -20.80
N ARG A 120 -14.74 3.94 -21.87
CA ARG A 120 -15.18 2.61 -22.34
C ARG A 120 -14.75 1.47 -21.44
N ASN A 121 -13.68 1.65 -20.68
CA ASN A 121 -13.16 0.62 -19.78
C ASN A 121 -13.92 0.56 -18.44
N ILE A 122 -14.51 1.67 -17.99
CA ILE A 122 -15.24 1.73 -16.72
C ILE A 122 -16.35 0.67 -16.61
N PRO A 123 -17.28 0.52 -17.59
CA PRO A 123 -18.31 -0.51 -17.53
C PRO A 123 -17.76 -1.93 -17.44
N ARG A 124 -16.63 -2.20 -18.09
CA ARG A 124 -15.96 -3.51 -18.08
C ARG A 124 -15.34 -3.79 -16.73
N LEU A 125 -14.69 -2.80 -16.10
CA LEU A 125 -14.18 -2.90 -14.74
C LEU A 125 -15.31 -3.09 -13.73
N MET A 126 -16.41 -2.36 -13.87
CA MET A 126 -17.60 -2.55 -13.02
C MET A 126 -18.18 -3.95 -13.16
N LYS A 127 -18.20 -4.50 -14.38
CA LYS A 127 -18.61 -5.89 -14.60
C LYS A 127 -17.67 -6.87 -13.90
N PHE A 128 -16.35 -6.69 -14.04
CA PHE A 128 -15.34 -7.49 -13.35
C PHE A 128 -15.56 -7.49 -11.84
N MET A 129 -15.74 -6.30 -11.24
CA MET A 129 -16.01 -6.17 -9.80
C MET A 129 -17.28 -6.94 -9.39
N SER A 130 -18.35 -6.80 -10.18
CA SER A 130 -19.62 -7.47 -9.90
C SER A 130 -19.53 -8.98 -10.02
N ASP A 131 -18.88 -9.47 -11.09
CA ASP A 131 -18.77 -10.91 -11.38
C ASP A 131 -17.99 -11.65 -10.30
N PHE A 132 -16.92 -11.04 -9.78
CA PHE A 132 -16.05 -11.63 -8.76
C PHE A 132 -16.35 -11.16 -7.34
N GLY A 133 -17.28 -10.23 -7.18
CA GLY A 133 -17.66 -9.71 -5.87
C GLY A 133 -16.53 -8.96 -5.16
N LEU A 134 -15.76 -8.17 -5.92
CA LEU A 134 -14.67 -7.38 -5.36
C LEU A 134 -15.20 -6.17 -4.56
N ILE A 135 -14.52 -5.80 -3.50
CA ILE A 135 -14.75 -4.55 -2.78
C ILE A 135 -14.35 -3.38 -3.70
N THR A 136 -15.10 -2.30 -3.65
CA THR A 136 -14.72 -1.04 -4.30
C THR A 136 -15.17 0.14 -3.44
N ALA A 137 -14.40 1.23 -3.47
CA ALA A 137 -14.84 2.49 -2.93
C ALA A 137 -15.55 3.27 -4.04
N ARG A 138 -16.87 3.34 -3.94
CA ARG A 138 -17.72 3.97 -4.94
C ARG A 138 -18.25 5.30 -4.42
N ASP A 139 -18.09 6.36 -5.21
CA ASP A 139 -18.85 7.59 -4.97
C ASP A 139 -20.25 7.45 -5.60
N PRO A 140 -21.32 7.30 -4.79
CA PRO A 140 -22.67 7.11 -5.32
C PRO A 140 -23.20 8.34 -6.05
N GLU A 141 -22.64 9.52 -5.81
CA GLU A 141 -23.03 10.78 -6.44
C GLU A 141 -22.30 11.00 -7.77
N ASN A 142 -21.13 10.38 -7.95
CA ASN A 142 -20.36 10.49 -9.18
C ASN A 142 -20.78 9.45 -10.22
N LYS A 143 -21.66 9.86 -11.12
CA LYS A 143 -22.17 8.99 -12.21
C LYS A 143 -21.10 8.67 -13.26
N TYR A 144 -20.09 9.51 -13.40
CA TYR A 144 -19.09 9.40 -14.47
C TYR A 144 -17.91 8.51 -14.06
N HIS A 145 -17.51 8.57 -12.79
CA HIS A 145 -16.41 7.75 -12.28
C HIS A 145 -16.75 7.22 -10.88
N PRO A 146 -17.39 6.06 -10.82
CA PRO A 146 -17.87 5.52 -9.54
C PRO A 146 -16.76 4.97 -8.62
N MET A 147 -15.53 4.77 -9.12
CA MET A 147 -14.42 4.17 -8.37
C MET A 147 -13.37 5.25 -8.10
N THR A 148 -13.31 5.79 -6.91
CA THR A 148 -12.55 7.02 -6.63
C THR A 148 -11.33 6.85 -5.73
N ASP A 149 -11.31 5.83 -4.88
CA ASP A 149 -10.28 5.74 -3.86
C ASP A 149 -9.01 5.02 -4.36
N VAL A 150 -7.86 5.57 -3.98
CA VAL A 150 -6.54 5.03 -4.34
C VAL A 150 -6.34 3.64 -3.74
N ILE A 151 -5.89 2.70 -4.57
CA ILE A 151 -5.75 1.28 -4.26
C ILE A 151 -5.01 1.03 -2.94
N HIS A 152 -3.81 1.55 -2.78
CA HIS A 152 -2.98 1.24 -1.60
C HIS A 152 -3.51 1.86 -0.31
N LYS A 153 -4.27 2.95 -0.36
CA LYS A 153 -4.98 3.50 0.80
C LYS A 153 -6.04 2.51 1.31
N VAL A 154 -6.86 2.00 0.40
CA VAL A 154 -7.93 1.05 0.77
C VAL A 154 -7.34 -0.29 1.18
N LEU A 155 -6.31 -0.79 0.48
CA LEU A 155 -5.64 -2.03 0.87
C LEU A 155 -5.05 -1.92 2.29
N ASN A 156 -4.46 -0.78 2.64
CA ASN A 156 -3.96 -0.57 4.01
C ASN A 156 -5.10 -0.57 5.04
N ASP A 157 -6.28 -0.06 4.69
CA ASP A 157 -7.44 -0.03 5.59
C ASP A 157 -8.08 -1.42 5.75
N ILE A 158 -8.20 -2.20 4.68
CA ILE A 158 -8.77 -3.56 4.75
C ILE A 158 -7.79 -4.62 5.24
N THR A 159 -6.49 -4.33 5.32
CA THR A 159 -5.51 -5.21 5.94
C THR A 159 -5.59 -5.08 7.46
N ILE A 160 -6.11 -6.10 8.11
CA ILE A 160 -6.33 -6.14 9.55
C ILE A 160 -5.24 -6.92 10.28
N ASP A 161 -4.77 -8.04 9.69
CA ASP A 161 -3.71 -8.86 10.29
C ASP A 161 -2.32 -8.31 9.89
N ASP A 162 -1.51 -7.97 10.90
CA ASP A 162 -0.11 -7.57 10.73
C ASP A 162 0.80 -8.72 10.27
N TRP A 163 0.27 -9.94 10.19
CA TRP A 163 0.92 -11.13 9.64
C TRP A 163 0.47 -11.47 8.21
N ALA A 164 -0.28 -10.59 7.57
CA ALA A 164 -0.82 -10.84 6.24
C ALA A 164 0.23 -10.70 5.13
N ILE A 165 0.02 -11.44 4.03
CA ILE A 165 0.68 -11.22 2.74
C ILE A 165 -0.33 -10.57 1.80
N ILE A 166 0.08 -9.46 1.19
CA ILE A 166 -0.75 -8.63 0.32
C ILE A 166 -0.12 -8.59 -1.08
N ILE A 167 -0.94 -8.80 -2.11
CA ILE A 167 -0.55 -8.65 -3.52
C ILE A 167 -1.42 -7.57 -4.15
N GLY A 168 -0.81 -6.59 -4.81
CA GLY A 168 -1.55 -5.54 -5.50
C GLY A 168 -0.98 -5.17 -6.85
N GLY A 169 -1.85 -4.82 -7.78
CA GLY A 169 -1.51 -4.44 -9.16
C GLY A 169 -0.98 -3.00 -9.29
N ASP A 170 -0.30 -2.51 -8.27
CA ASP A 170 0.28 -1.17 -8.21
C ASP A 170 1.66 -1.20 -7.58
N SER A 171 2.61 -0.40 -8.09
CA SER A 171 3.98 -0.33 -7.58
C SER A 171 4.06 0.16 -6.13
N HIS A 172 3.10 0.99 -5.71
CA HIS A 172 2.96 1.49 -4.35
C HIS A 172 2.13 0.56 -3.45
N THR A 173 1.97 -0.71 -3.81
CA THR A 173 1.40 -1.70 -2.90
C THR A 173 2.39 -1.97 -1.77
N ARG A 174 2.40 -1.07 -0.80
CA ARG A 174 3.25 -1.07 0.39
C ARG A 174 2.40 -0.67 1.59
N MET A 175 2.37 -1.50 2.61
CA MET A 175 1.43 -1.33 3.72
C MET A 175 2.17 -1.17 5.04
N SER A 176 1.53 -0.48 5.97
CA SER A 176 2.05 -0.39 7.35
C SER A 176 1.73 -1.62 8.20
N LYS A 177 0.84 -2.49 7.72
CA LYS A 177 0.45 -3.76 8.34
C LYS A 177 0.63 -4.90 7.35
N GLY A 178 1.23 -6.01 7.77
CA GLY A 178 1.57 -7.10 6.87
C GLY A 178 2.70 -6.74 5.89
N VAL A 179 3.03 -7.66 5.01
CA VAL A 179 4.01 -7.44 3.93
C VAL A 179 3.30 -7.40 2.58
N ALA A 180 3.50 -6.32 1.84
CA ALA A 180 2.76 -6.04 0.62
C ALA A 180 3.68 -5.89 -0.58
N PHE A 181 3.31 -6.53 -1.69
CA PHE A 181 4.07 -6.56 -2.93
C PHE A 181 3.27 -5.99 -4.09
N GLY A 182 3.87 -5.06 -4.82
CA GLY A 182 3.41 -4.69 -6.16
C GLY A 182 3.66 -5.83 -7.14
N ALA A 183 2.67 -6.15 -7.98
CA ALA A 183 2.69 -7.28 -8.88
C ALA A 183 2.02 -6.95 -10.22
N ASP A 184 2.31 -7.77 -11.23
CA ASP A 184 1.63 -7.74 -12.52
C ASP A 184 0.21 -8.34 -12.45
N SER A 185 -0.56 -8.16 -13.52
CA SER A 185 -1.95 -8.64 -13.62
C SER A 185 -2.07 -10.16 -13.47
N GLY A 186 -1.11 -10.92 -13.98
CA GLY A 186 -1.09 -12.39 -13.91
C GLY A 186 -0.91 -12.88 -12.48
N THR A 187 0.01 -12.28 -11.75
CA THR A 187 0.21 -12.58 -10.32
C THR A 187 -1.02 -12.20 -9.49
N VAL A 188 -1.64 -11.04 -9.78
CA VAL A 188 -2.89 -10.62 -9.13
C VAL A 188 -4.03 -11.60 -9.43
N ALA A 189 -4.19 -12.01 -10.70
CA ALA A 189 -5.21 -12.97 -11.11
C ALA A 189 -4.99 -14.34 -10.44
N LEU A 190 -3.75 -14.83 -10.40
CA LEU A 190 -3.41 -16.08 -9.73
C LEU A 190 -3.75 -16.02 -8.23
N ALA A 191 -3.37 -14.94 -7.56
CA ALA A 191 -3.69 -14.73 -6.14
C ALA A 191 -5.19 -14.67 -5.89
N LEU A 192 -5.97 -13.99 -6.75
CA LEU A 192 -7.43 -14.00 -6.66
C LEU A 192 -8.03 -15.40 -6.86
N ALA A 193 -7.56 -16.14 -7.87
CA ALA A 193 -8.12 -17.44 -8.21
C ALA A 193 -7.77 -18.53 -7.21
N THR A 194 -6.55 -18.55 -6.70
CA THR A 194 -6.02 -19.64 -5.86
C THR A 194 -5.87 -19.26 -4.38
N GLY A 195 -5.74 -17.97 -4.06
CA GLY A 195 -5.35 -17.48 -2.75
C GLY A 195 -3.87 -17.68 -2.46
N GLU A 196 -3.05 -17.93 -3.48
CA GLU A 196 -1.63 -18.25 -3.31
C GLU A 196 -0.75 -17.47 -4.30
N ALA A 197 0.50 -17.24 -3.90
CA ALA A 197 1.55 -16.73 -4.77
C ALA A 197 2.86 -17.49 -4.50
N SER A 198 3.77 -17.48 -5.49
CA SER A 198 5.10 -18.11 -5.34
C SER A 198 6.19 -17.07 -5.53
N MET A 199 7.09 -16.99 -4.57
CA MET A 199 8.15 -16.00 -4.60
C MET A 199 9.35 -16.39 -3.72
N PRO A 200 10.54 -15.85 -3.98
CA PRO A 200 11.62 -15.94 -3.02
C PRO A 200 11.32 -15.06 -1.79
N ILE A 201 11.72 -15.52 -0.61
CA ILE A 201 11.77 -14.67 0.60
C ILE A 201 12.90 -13.67 0.40
N PRO A 202 12.63 -12.36 0.30
CA PRO A 202 13.69 -11.37 0.13
C PRO A 202 14.49 -11.17 1.40
N GLU A 203 15.73 -10.70 1.27
CA GLU A 203 16.48 -10.18 2.41
C GLU A 203 15.80 -8.95 3.01
N SER A 204 15.97 -8.74 4.31
CA SER A 204 15.47 -7.56 5.02
C SER A 204 16.59 -6.58 5.37
N VAL A 205 16.25 -5.30 5.33
CA VAL A 205 17.06 -4.20 5.88
C VAL A 205 16.29 -3.59 7.05
N LYS A 206 16.93 -3.51 8.20
CA LYS A 206 16.33 -2.89 9.39
C LYS A 206 16.57 -1.39 9.39
N VAL A 207 15.49 -0.62 9.49
CA VAL A 207 15.53 0.85 9.64
C VAL A 207 14.96 1.22 10.98
N THR A 208 15.72 2.01 11.74
CA THR A 208 15.29 2.58 13.02
C THR A 208 15.43 4.09 13.02
N PHE A 209 14.62 4.78 13.79
CA PHE A 209 14.69 6.23 13.97
C PHE A 209 15.24 6.56 15.33
N LYS A 210 16.09 7.58 15.42
CA LYS A 210 16.52 8.19 16.67
C LYS A 210 16.35 9.70 16.63
N GLY A 211 16.27 10.34 17.80
CA GLY A 211 16.08 11.78 17.89
C GLY A 211 14.63 12.20 17.68
N LYS A 212 14.42 13.49 17.41
CA LYS A 212 13.10 14.09 17.30
C LYS A 212 13.00 14.98 16.07
N MET A 213 11.95 14.78 15.29
CA MET A 213 11.64 15.63 14.15
C MET A 213 11.33 17.06 14.61
N LYS A 214 11.83 18.04 13.84
CA LYS A 214 11.56 19.47 14.10
C LYS A 214 10.08 19.78 13.83
N ASN A 215 9.52 20.71 14.60
CA ASN A 215 8.07 21.00 14.56
C ASN A 215 7.59 21.66 13.24
N TYR A 216 8.50 22.22 12.48
CA TYR A 216 8.21 22.87 11.18
C TYR A 216 8.41 21.96 9.98
N MET A 217 8.75 20.68 10.19
CA MET A 217 8.97 19.70 9.15
C MET A 217 7.77 18.77 9.01
N ASP A 218 7.56 18.32 7.79
CA ASP A 218 6.63 17.22 7.48
C ASP A 218 7.35 15.87 7.51
N PHE A 219 6.60 14.79 7.70
CA PHE A 219 7.19 13.47 7.72
C PHE A 219 7.75 13.03 6.36
N ARG A 220 7.31 13.63 5.26
CA ARG A 220 7.90 13.41 3.93
C ARG A 220 9.36 13.86 3.85
N ASP A 221 9.72 14.92 4.57
CA ASP A 221 11.11 15.35 4.65
C ASP A 221 11.98 14.27 5.30
N VAL A 222 11.44 13.58 6.33
CA VAL A 222 12.10 12.43 6.95
C VAL A 222 12.30 11.29 5.96
N VAL A 223 11.32 11.04 5.08
CA VAL A 223 11.43 10.00 4.06
C VAL A 223 12.55 10.30 3.06
N HIS A 224 12.61 11.53 2.56
CA HIS A 224 13.69 11.97 1.66
C HIS A 224 15.05 11.93 2.36
N ALA A 225 15.11 12.44 3.61
CA ALA A 225 16.33 12.41 4.41
C ALA A 225 16.80 10.97 4.70
N THR A 226 15.88 10.03 4.87
CA THR A 226 16.23 8.60 5.02
C THR A 226 16.98 8.08 3.81
N GLN A 227 16.49 8.35 2.60
CA GLN A 227 17.16 7.93 1.38
C GLN A 227 18.51 8.64 1.23
N TYR A 228 18.57 9.93 1.49
CA TYR A 228 19.81 10.71 1.44
C TYR A 228 20.86 10.19 2.43
N GLN A 229 20.49 10.01 3.69
CA GLN A 229 21.41 9.51 4.73
C GLN A 229 21.86 8.07 4.42
N MET A 230 20.96 7.22 3.91
CA MET A 230 21.28 5.85 3.53
C MET A 230 22.33 5.83 2.42
N LEU A 231 22.09 6.53 1.31
CA LEU A 231 23.02 6.59 0.19
C LEU A 231 24.39 7.15 0.61
N LYS A 232 24.39 8.18 1.47
CA LYS A 232 25.61 8.75 2.03
C LYS A 232 26.39 7.75 2.91
N LYS A 233 25.68 7.01 3.77
CA LYS A 233 26.29 6.01 4.67
C LYS A 233 26.91 4.84 3.90
N PHE A 234 26.28 4.41 2.84
CA PHE A 234 26.70 3.25 2.04
C PHE A 234 27.43 3.65 0.73
N ASN A 235 28.07 4.82 0.69
CA ASN A 235 28.88 5.30 -0.42
C ASN A 235 28.17 5.28 -1.78
N GLY A 236 26.89 5.62 -1.81
CA GLY A 236 26.02 5.64 -3.00
C GLY A 236 25.38 4.28 -3.31
N GLU A 237 25.67 3.24 -2.57
CA GLU A 237 24.95 1.97 -2.71
C GLU A 237 23.56 2.05 -2.10
N ASN A 238 22.54 1.71 -2.90
CA ASN A 238 21.17 1.61 -2.41
C ASN A 238 20.93 0.22 -1.79
N VAL A 239 21.12 0.10 -0.50
CA VAL A 239 20.93 -1.16 0.24
C VAL A 239 19.48 -1.61 0.32
N PHE A 240 18.51 -0.73 -0.02
CA PHE A 240 17.08 -1.06 -0.06
C PHE A 240 16.67 -1.77 -1.35
N GLN A 241 17.45 -1.60 -2.42
CA GLN A 241 17.07 -2.11 -3.74
C GLN A 241 16.84 -3.63 -3.74
N GLY A 242 15.62 -4.03 -4.12
CA GLY A 242 15.22 -5.44 -4.23
C GLY A 242 15.00 -6.15 -2.89
N ARG A 243 15.12 -5.45 -1.76
CA ARG A 243 14.97 -5.97 -0.38
C ARG A 243 13.71 -5.46 0.28
N ILE A 244 13.40 -6.00 1.43
CA ILE A 244 12.28 -5.52 2.25
C ILE A 244 12.83 -4.62 3.35
N ILE A 245 12.20 -3.47 3.54
CA ILE A 245 12.54 -2.57 4.65
C ILE A 245 11.65 -2.92 5.85
N GLU A 246 12.27 -3.39 6.93
CA GLU A 246 11.63 -3.53 8.24
C GLU A 246 11.83 -2.24 9.02
N VAL A 247 10.77 -1.45 9.12
CA VAL A 247 10.80 -0.14 9.77
C VAL A 247 10.41 -0.29 11.22
N HIS A 248 11.35 -0.05 12.13
CA HIS A 248 11.09 0.00 13.56
C HIS A 248 10.66 1.42 13.93
N ILE A 249 9.35 1.66 13.92
CA ILE A 249 8.76 3.00 13.92
C ILE A 249 8.79 3.70 15.29
N GLY A 250 9.10 3.00 16.38
CA GLY A 250 9.14 3.62 17.69
C GLY A 250 7.85 4.33 18.06
N THR A 251 7.89 5.67 18.16
CA THR A 251 6.76 6.53 18.52
C THR A 251 6.04 7.16 17.34
N LEU A 252 6.31 6.73 16.10
CA LEU A 252 5.63 7.27 14.92
C LEU A 252 4.11 7.00 14.96
N LEU A 253 3.35 7.94 14.43
CA LEU A 253 1.91 7.82 14.24
C LEU A 253 1.59 6.84 13.10
N ALA A 254 0.39 6.26 13.13
CA ALA A 254 -0.05 5.29 12.10
C ALA A 254 0.00 5.86 10.67
N ASP A 255 -0.38 7.12 10.48
CA ASP A 255 -0.31 7.78 9.17
C ASP A 255 1.14 8.02 8.71
N GLN A 256 2.05 8.34 9.63
CA GLN A 256 3.49 8.46 9.34
C GLN A 256 4.10 7.12 8.94
N ALA A 257 3.72 6.05 9.65
CA ALA A 257 4.12 4.69 9.31
C ALA A 257 3.70 4.30 7.89
N PHE A 258 2.45 4.61 7.53
CA PHE A 258 1.95 4.36 6.16
C PHE A 258 2.70 5.22 5.13
N THR A 259 2.90 6.52 5.37
CA THR A 259 3.64 7.40 4.45
C THR A 259 5.04 6.85 4.19
N PHE A 260 5.73 6.39 5.23
CA PHE A 260 7.07 5.83 5.06
C PHE A 260 7.04 4.56 4.21
N THR A 261 6.19 3.60 4.57
CA THR A 261 6.14 2.31 3.87
C THR A 261 5.74 2.46 2.41
N ASP A 262 4.77 3.31 2.13
CA ASP A 262 4.32 3.56 0.76
C ASP A 262 5.44 4.16 -0.12
N TRP A 263 6.20 5.12 0.42
CA TRP A 263 7.31 5.74 -0.29
C TRP A 263 8.48 4.78 -0.58
N THR A 264 8.58 3.66 0.09
CA THR A 264 9.68 2.71 -0.14
C THR A 264 9.70 2.12 -1.55
N ALA A 265 8.60 2.23 -2.31
CA ALA A 265 8.55 1.93 -3.73
C ALA A 265 9.56 2.81 -4.51
N GLU A 266 9.60 4.11 -4.23
CA GLU A 266 10.53 5.06 -4.85
C GLU A 266 11.98 4.83 -4.41
N MET A 267 12.18 4.24 -3.24
CA MET A 267 13.50 3.80 -2.77
C MET A 267 13.96 2.50 -3.45
N LYS A 268 13.21 1.96 -4.42
CA LYS A 268 13.45 0.68 -5.11
C LYS A 268 13.39 -0.55 -4.20
N ALA A 269 12.78 -0.44 -3.02
CA ALA A 269 12.53 -1.59 -2.16
C ALA A 269 11.47 -2.51 -2.79
N LYS A 270 11.60 -3.81 -2.57
CA LYS A 270 10.62 -4.79 -3.06
C LYS A 270 9.32 -4.75 -2.26
N ALA A 271 9.44 -4.51 -0.97
CA ALA A 271 8.33 -4.32 -0.04
C ALA A 271 8.82 -3.56 1.19
N SER A 272 7.91 -3.28 2.10
CA SER A 272 8.20 -2.77 3.42
C SER A 272 7.16 -3.21 4.42
N ILE A 273 7.52 -3.18 5.69
CA ILE A 273 6.64 -3.51 6.82
C ILE A 273 7.02 -2.62 8.00
N CYS A 274 6.02 -2.22 8.78
CA CYS A 274 6.26 -1.53 10.06
C CYS A 274 6.24 -2.50 11.23
N ILE A 275 7.28 -2.44 12.04
CA ILE A 275 7.32 -3.09 13.34
C ILE A 275 6.73 -2.11 14.34
N SER A 276 5.43 -2.28 14.61
CA SER A 276 4.63 -1.36 15.40
C SER A 276 4.64 -1.73 16.88
N GLN A 277 4.57 -0.70 17.73
CA GLN A 277 4.20 -0.89 19.15
C GLN A 277 2.67 -1.08 19.27
N ASP A 278 2.21 -1.64 20.36
CA ASP A 278 0.79 -1.90 20.65
C ASP A 278 -0.07 -0.67 20.36
N LYS A 279 0.32 0.49 20.90
CA LYS A 279 -0.41 1.74 20.74
C LYS A 279 -0.58 2.14 19.26
N THR A 280 0.49 2.07 18.48
CA THR A 280 0.47 2.47 17.07
C THR A 280 -0.35 1.50 16.22
N LEU A 281 -0.26 0.19 16.48
CA LEU A 281 -1.06 -0.79 15.78
C LEU A 281 -2.55 -0.63 16.11
N ILE A 282 -2.91 -0.43 17.39
CA ILE A 282 -4.29 -0.15 17.81
C ILE A 282 -4.82 1.13 17.14
N GLU A 283 -4.02 2.20 17.11
CA GLU A 283 -4.37 3.44 16.40
C GLU A 283 -4.67 3.18 14.91
N SER A 284 -3.77 2.45 14.22
CA SER A 284 -3.94 2.08 12.82
C SER A 284 -5.22 1.27 12.57
N LEU A 285 -5.53 0.31 13.44
CA LEU A 285 -6.76 -0.48 13.35
C LEU A 285 -8.02 0.36 13.60
N ASN A 286 -7.99 1.30 14.54
CA ASN A 286 -9.12 2.20 14.79
C ASN A 286 -9.35 3.18 13.63
N ILE A 287 -8.28 3.69 13.00
CA ILE A 287 -8.38 4.50 11.78
C ILE A 287 -9.02 3.68 10.65
N ALA A 288 -8.54 2.45 10.43
CA ALA A 288 -9.08 1.53 9.43
C ALA A 288 -10.58 1.27 9.64
N LYS A 289 -10.98 0.93 10.87
CA LYS A 289 -12.41 0.76 11.23
C LYS A 289 -13.26 1.98 10.89
N GLY A 290 -12.78 3.17 11.25
CA GLY A 290 -13.49 4.41 10.96
C GLY A 290 -13.68 4.65 9.47
N ARG A 291 -12.67 4.33 8.65
CA ARG A 291 -12.74 4.46 7.19
C ARG A 291 -13.67 3.41 6.57
N ILE A 292 -13.60 2.16 7.02
CA ILE A 292 -14.51 1.09 6.58
C ILE A 292 -15.95 1.43 6.96
N GLN A 293 -16.18 1.97 8.15
CA GLN A 293 -17.52 2.40 8.58
C GLN A 293 -18.10 3.49 7.66
N ILE A 294 -17.28 4.47 7.25
CA ILE A 294 -17.70 5.50 6.29
C ILE A 294 -18.09 4.87 4.95
N MET A 295 -17.38 3.85 4.47
CA MET A 295 -17.74 3.14 3.24
C MET A 295 -19.13 2.49 3.37
N ILE A 296 -19.43 1.89 4.53
CA ILE A 296 -20.73 1.29 4.82
C ILE A 296 -21.83 2.37 4.89
N ASP A 297 -21.63 3.42 5.69
CA ASP A 297 -22.63 4.48 5.95
C ASP A 297 -22.99 5.26 4.69
N LYS A 298 -22.04 5.44 3.79
CA LYS A 298 -22.23 6.11 2.51
C LYS A 298 -22.76 5.20 1.39
N GLY A 299 -22.93 3.91 1.67
CA GLY A 299 -23.32 2.96 0.64
C GLY A 299 -22.35 2.88 -0.53
N MET A 300 -21.06 3.13 -0.25
CA MET A 300 -20.00 3.12 -1.27
C MET A 300 -19.76 1.73 -1.86
N ASP A 301 -20.17 0.69 -1.15
CA ASP A 301 -20.05 -0.69 -1.58
C ASP A 301 -21.31 -1.50 -1.22
N ASN A 302 -21.68 -2.45 -2.09
CA ASN A 302 -22.77 -3.39 -1.84
C ASN A 302 -22.32 -4.61 -0.99
N LYS A 303 -21.12 -4.60 -0.46
CA LYS A 303 -20.47 -5.64 0.34
C LYS A 303 -20.46 -5.32 1.84
N SER A 304 -21.49 -4.65 2.33
CA SER A 304 -21.57 -4.23 3.74
C SER A 304 -21.29 -5.36 4.74
N GLN A 305 -21.69 -6.60 4.45
CA GLN A 305 -21.40 -7.75 5.31
C GLN A 305 -19.90 -8.09 5.34
N VAL A 306 -19.19 -8.01 4.20
CA VAL A 306 -17.73 -8.25 4.14
C VAL A 306 -17.01 -7.13 4.90
N LEU A 307 -17.40 -5.88 4.67
CA LEU A 307 -16.85 -4.72 5.35
C LEU A 307 -17.11 -4.77 6.87
N GLN A 308 -18.31 -5.19 7.30
CA GLN A 308 -18.61 -5.40 8.72
C GLN A 308 -17.73 -6.50 9.32
N GLY A 309 -17.52 -7.59 8.60
CA GLY A 309 -16.61 -8.67 9.02
C GLY A 309 -15.17 -8.20 9.21
N LEU A 310 -14.70 -7.21 8.41
CA LEU A 310 -13.39 -6.58 8.61
C LEU A 310 -13.34 -5.76 9.91
N ILE A 311 -14.40 -5.00 10.22
CA ILE A 311 -14.52 -4.26 11.48
C ILE A 311 -14.49 -5.22 12.68
N ASP A 312 -15.23 -6.33 12.60
CA ASP A 312 -15.29 -7.32 13.68
C ASP A 312 -13.91 -7.97 13.91
N ARG A 313 -13.20 -8.30 12.82
CA ARG A 313 -11.82 -8.79 12.91
C ARG A 313 -10.86 -7.75 13.51
N ALA A 314 -11.03 -6.48 13.16
CA ALA A 314 -10.22 -5.41 13.73
C ALA A 314 -10.47 -5.26 15.25
N ASN A 315 -11.72 -5.33 15.69
CA ASN A 315 -12.05 -5.34 17.12
C ASN A 315 -11.38 -6.52 17.82
N LYS A 316 -11.55 -7.73 17.29
CA LYS A 316 -10.90 -8.93 17.85
C LYS A 316 -9.37 -8.77 17.91
N ARG A 317 -8.74 -8.22 16.86
CA ARG A 317 -7.29 -8.00 16.85
C ARG A 317 -6.85 -7.01 17.91
N ILE A 318 -7.60 -5.94 18.12
CA ILE A 318 -7.37 -4.95 19.20
C ILE A 318 -7.45 -5.63 20.56
N ASP A 319 -8.49 -6.43 20.80
CA ASP A 319 -8.67 -7.16 22.06
C ASP A 319 -7.51 -8.13 22.31
N GLN A 320 -7.02 -8.83 21.29
CA GLN A 320 -5.87 -9.72 21.39
C GLN A 320 -4.56 -8.98 21.73
N ILE A 321 -4.38 -7.76 21.24
CA ILE A 321 -3.24 -6.91 21.59
C ILE A 321 -3.36 -6.46 23.06
N ILE A 322 -4.51 -5.95 23.46
CA ILE A 322 -4.76 -5.43 24.81
C ILE A 322 -4.64 -6.55 25.85
N SER A 323 -5.14 -7.75 25.55
CA SER A 323 -5.04 -8.90 26.47
C SER A 323 -3.66 -9.56 26.51
N GLY A 324 -2.78 -9.22 25.55
CA GLY A 324 -1.49 -9.91 25.37
C GLY A 324 -1.59 -11.30 24.77
N GLU A 325 -2.78 -11.74 24.33
CA GLU A 325 -2.98 -13.04 23.68
C GLU A 325 -2.17 -13.18 22.38
N LYS A 326 -2.19 -12.12 21.58
CA LYS A 326 -1.39 -12.04 20.33
C LYS A 326 -0.77 -10.64 20.25
N PRO A 327 0.45 -10.44 20.72
CA PRO A 327 1.13 -9.14 20.63
C PRO A 327 1.41 -8.77 19.15
N PRO A 328 1.76 -7.51 18.85
CA PRO A 328 2.23 -7.12 17.52
C PRO A 328 3.41 -7.96 17.07
N LEU A 329 3.54 -8.07 15.74
CA LEU A 329 4.65 -8.79 15.12
C LEU A 329 5.98 -8.12 15.48
N THR A 330 6.94 -8.93 15.95
CA THR A 330 8.33 -8.51 16.21
C THR A 330 9.31 -9.54 15.68
N PRO A 331 10.51 -9.13 15.22
CA PRO A 331 11.58 -10.06 14.88
C PRO A 331 12.13 -10.76 16.13
N ASP A 332 12.90 -11.82 15.94
CA ASP A 332 13.68 -12.43 17.00
C ASP A 332 14.90 -11.54 17.35
N GLU A 333 15.38 -11.62 18.59
CA GLU A 333 16.52 -10.81 19.05
C GLU A 333 17.80 -11.07 18.24
N ASN A 334 18.01 -12.31 17.80
CA ASN A 334 19.16 -12.74 17.02
C ASN A 334 18.87 -12.83 15.51
N ALA A 335 17.79 -12.15 15.04
CA ALA A 335 17.49 -12.03 13.63
C ALA A 335 18.66 -11.37 12.86
N LYS A 336 18.93 -11.83 11.65
CA LYS A 336 19.98 -11.28 10.79
C LYS A 336 19.40 -10.47 9.65
N TYR A 337 19.93 -9.28 9.47
CA TYR A 337 19.56 -8.36 8.41
C TYR A 337 20.70 -8.22 7.41
N HIS A 338 20.36 -7.94 6.14
CA HIS A 338 21.35 -7.57 5.12
C HIS A 338 22.14 -6.32 5.54
N ALA A 339 21.41 -5.33 6.05
CA ALA A 339 21.99 -4.12 6.62
C ALA A 339 21.10 -3.57 7.75
N GLU A 340 21.71 -2.82 8.66
CA GLU A 340 20.99 -2.05 9.67
C GLU A 340 21.31 -0.56 9.49
N PHE A 341 20.25 0.25 9.45
CA PHE A 341 20.34 1.66 9.21
C PHE A 341 19.55 2.46 10.24
N VAL A 342 20.20 3.45 10.83
CA VAL A 342 19.58 4.38 11.78
C VAL A 342 19.41 5.72 11.10
N VAL A 343 18.17 6.20 11.02
CA VAL A 343 17.84 7.55 10.57
C VAL A 343 17.94 8.48 11.77
N ASP A 344 18.80 9.47 11.67
CA ASP A 344 18.97 10.48 12.69
C ASP A 344 18.08 11.69 12.39
N LEU A 345 17.01 11.84 13.19
CA LEU A 345 16.04 12.92 13.01
C LEU A 345 16.58 14.27 13.51
N ASP A 346 17.54 14.27 14.46
CA ASP A 346 18.09 15.49 15.04
C ASP A 346 18.92 16.28 14.05
N ILE A 347 19.53 15.60 13.06
CA ILE A 347 20.36 16.25 12.04
C ILE A 347 19.58 16.70 10.80
N ILE A 348 18.27 16.48 10.77
CA ILE A 348 17.41 16.97 9.69
C ILE A 348 16.94 18.37 10.10
N ASP A 349 17.63 19.40 9.60
CA ASP A 349 17.41 20.78 10.02
C ASP A 349 16.50 21.57 9.09
N GLU A 350 16.30 21.10 7.86
CA GLU A 350 15.42 21.75 6.89
C GLU A 350 14.74 20.72 5.98
N PRO A 351 13.61 21.11 5.32
CA PRO A 351 12.92 20.25 4.37
C PRO A 351 13.84 19.77 3.24
N MET A 352 13.65 18.53 2.82
CA MET A 352 14.42 17.87 1.77
C MET A 352 13.61 17.79 0.48
N ILE A 353 14.21 18.13 -0.63
CA ILE A 353 13.62 18.02 -1.96
C ILE A 353 14.32 16.90 -2.74
N ALA A 354 13.56 15.97 -3.28
CA ALA A 354 14.02 15.07 -4.32
C ALA A 354 13.77 15.75 -5.67
N ASP A 355 14.83 16.20 -6.32
CA ASP A 355 14.80 16.85 -7.63
C ASP A 355 15.26 15.84 -8.68
N PRO A 356 14.35 15.12 -9.35
CA PRO A 356 14.72 14.09 -10.28
C PRO A 356 15.39 14.70 -11.51
N ASP A 357 16.61 14.28 -11.81
CA ASP A 357 17.28 14.59 -13.08
C ASP A 357 16.68 13.73 -14.19
N VAL A 358 15.47 14.09 -14.60
CA VAL A 358 14.69 13.34 -15.62
C VAL A 358 15.37 13.30 -16.98
N ASN A 359 16.29 14.24 -17.25
CA ASN A 359 17.03 14.33 -18.50
C ASN A 359 18.32 13.50 -18.48
N ASN A 360 18.71 12.93 -17.35
CA ASN A 360 19.88 12.08 -17.26
C ASN A 360 19.67 10.80 -18.08
N GLU A 361 20.56 10.55 -19.05
CA GLU A 361 20.49 9.36 -19.90
C GLU A 361 20.62 8.09 -19.09
N ASP A 362 21.45 8.10 -18.03
CA ASP A 362 21.56 7.00 -17.07
C ASP A 362 20.42 7.04 -16.06
N VAL A 363 19.40 6.23 -16.29
CA VAL A 363 18.22 6.13 -15.43
C VAL A 363 18.59 5.85 -13.96
N SER A 364 19.69 5.14 -13.71
CA SER A 364 20.13 4.82 -12.35
C SER A 364 20.58 6.04 -11.56
N LYS A 365 20.94 7.13 -12.24
CA LYS A 365 21.39 8.38 -11.64
C LYS A 365 20.28 9.41 -11.46
N ARG A 366 19.07 9.16 -11.97
CA ARG A 366 17.94 10.11 -11.86
C ARG A 366 17.49 10.34 -10.41
N TYR A 367 17.67 9.34 -9.55
CA TYR A 367 17.25 9.36 -8.15
C TYR A 367 18.40 8.86 -7.26
N THR A 368 19.45 9.63 -7.18
CA THR A 368 20.61 9.35 -6.31
C THR A 368 20.63 10.34 -5.14
N HIS A 369 21.52 10.15 -4.16
CA HIS A 369 21.72 11.13 -3.10
C HIS A 369 22.11 12.51 -3.66
N ASP A 370 22.67 12.58 -4.87
CA ASP A 370 23.04 13.84 -5.54
C ASP A 370 21.83 14.61 -6.06
N THR A 371 20.67 13.96 -6.22
CA THR A 371 19.40 14.61 -6.61
C THR A 371 18.55 15.03 -5.43
N ILE A 372 18.88 14.58 -4.22
CA ILE A 372 18.19 15.00 -2.98
C ILE A 372 18.95 16.17 -2.39
N ARG A 373 18.24 17.27 -2.18
CA ARG A 373 18.81 18.55 -1.69
C ARG A 373 17.98 19.11 -0.54
N GLU A 374 18.63 19.83 0.33
CA GLU A 374 17.99 20.71 1.29
C GLU A 374 17.29 21.86 0.56
N ILE A 375 16.18 22.36 1.09
CA ILE A 375 15.40 23.42 0.42
C ILE A 375 16.22 24.71 0.24
N SER A 376 17.16 24.98 1.13
CA SER A 376 18.06 26.14 1.05
C SER A 376 18.92 26.15 -0.21
N PHE A 377 19.18 24.99 -0.83
CA PHE A 377 19.86 24.88 -2.12
C PHE A 377 19.12 25.63 -3.23
N TYR A 378 17.79 25.76 -3.11
CA TYR A 378 16.93 26.39 -4.10
C TYR A 378 16.61 27.85 -3.76
N GLN A 379 17.38 28.50 -2.86
CA GLN A 379 17.19 29.90 -2.54
C GLN A 379 17.40 30.81 -3.76
N GLY A 380 16.61 31.89 -3.82
CA GLY A 380 16.62 32.87 -4.88
C GLY A 380 15.33 32.87 -5.71
N GLU A 381 15.29 33.73 -6.72
CA GLU A 381 14.13 33.80 -7.59
C GLU A 381 14.03 32.55 -8.47
N LYS A 382 12.95 31.81 -8.30
CA LYS A 382 12.56 30.66 -9.14
C LYS A 382 11.23 30.98 -9.77
N HIS A 383 11.14 30.79 -11.08
CA HIS A 383 9.85 30.84 -11.76
C HIS A 383 9.08 29.54 -11.51
N ILE A 384 7.85 29.67 -11.05
CA ILE A 384 6.94 28.54 -10.82
C ILE A 384 5.67 28.80 -11.62
N ASP A 385 5.36 27.91 -12.57
CA ASP A 385 4.19 28.01 -13.43
C ASP A 385 2.95 27.41 -12.75
N LEU A 386 3.14 26.40 -11.88
CA LEU A 386 2.07 25.68 -11.21
C LEU A 386 2.55 25.14 -9.87
N GLY A 387 1.81 25.41 -8.81
CA GLY A 387 1.91 24.70 -7.52
C GLY A 387 1.00 23.49 -7.51
N PHE A 388 1.50 22.35 -7.03
CA PHE A 388 0.69 21.13 -6.88
C PHE A 388 0.90 20.53 -5.50
N ILE A 389 -0.20 20.33 -4.77
CA ILE A 389 -0.22 19.63 -3.48
C ILE A 389 -1.12 18.42 -3.61
N GLY A 390 -0.52 17.24 -3.65
CA GLY A 390 -1.26 16.01 -3.79
C GLY A 390 -0.34 14.85 -4.13
N SER A 391 -0.76 13.67 -3.80
CA SER A 391 -0.18 12.39 -4.24
C SER A 391 -1.10 11.25 -3.82
N CYS A 392 -0.85 10.07 -4.34
CA CYS A 392 -1.50 8.85 -3.88
C CYS A 392 -1.28 8.56 -2.37
N MET A 393 -0.25 9.16 -1.76
CA MET A 393 0.12 8.98 -0.36
C MET A 393 -0.43 10.05 0.59
N VAL A 394 -0.96 11.17 0.08
CA VAL A 394 -1.50 12.23 0.92
C VAL A 394 -2.60 11.68 1.83
N HIS A 395 -2.58 12.07 3.08
CA HIS A 395 -3.61 11.72 4.05
C HIS A 395 -4.27 12.96 4.66
N LYS A 396 -5.29 12.74 5.48
CA LYS A 396 -6.06 13.82 6.10
C LYS A 396 -5.19 14.76 6.95
N GLY A 397 -4.13 14.23 7.56
CA GLY A 397 -3.18 15.02 8.35
C GLY A 397 -2.46 16.07 7.51
N ASP A 398 -1.98 15.69 6.31
CA ASP A 398 -1.28 16.61 5.39
C ASP A 398 -2.19 17.74 4.94
N ILE A 399 -3.43 17.43 4.56
CA ILE A 399 -4.43 18.45 4.19
C ILE A 399 -4.70 19.42 5.34
N LYS A 400 -4.72 18.92 6.58
CA LYS A 400 -4.85 19.81 7.76
C LYS A 400 -3.65 20.74 7.94
N ILE A 401 -2.45 20.27 7.64
CA ILE A 401 -1.23 21.10 7.69
C ILE A 401 -1.34 22.21 6.65
N VAL A 402 -1.65 21.83 5.40
CA VAL A 402 -1.85 22.79 4.30
C VAL A 402 -2.91 23.83 4.66
N ALA A 403 -4.08 23.40 5.13
CA ALA A 403 -5.16 24.32 5.52
C ALA A 403 -4.74 25.30 6.63
N ARG A 404 -3.99 24.81 7.63
CA ARG A 404 -3.42 25.69 8.69
C ARG A 404 -2.41 26.68 8.16
N MET A 405 -1.52 26.25 7.26
CA MET A 405 -0.54 27.14 6.64
C MET A 405 -1.23 28.25 5.86
N LEU A 406 -2.21 27.91 5.01
CA LEU A 406 -2.98 28.89 4.24
C LEU A 406 -3.73 29.87 5.15
N LYS A 407 -4.35 29.35 6.22
CA LYS A 407 -5.05 30.19 7.19
C LYS A 407 -4.11 31.14 7.96
N ASN A 408 -2.92 30.67 8.31
CA ASN A 408 -1.91 31.51 8.96
C ASN A 408 -1.44 32.63 8.03
N LEU A 409 -1.21 32.33 6.74
CA LEU A 409 -0.85 33.34 5.74
C LEU A 409 -1.98 34.37 5.58
N GLU A 410 -3.24 33.95 5.50
CA GLU A 410 -4.39 34.83 5.44
C GLU A 410 -4.49 35.74 6.67
N ASN A 411 -4.29 35.18 7.88
CA ASN A 411 -4.31 35.95 9.13
C ASN A 411 -3.17 36.97 9.21
N GLN A 412 -2.00 36.66 8.66
CA GLN A 412 -0.83 37.52 8.73
C GLN A 412 -0.80 38.62 7.65
N TYR A 413 -1.29 38.28 6.46
CA TYR A 413 -1.15 39.15 5.28
C TYR A 413 -2.47 39.61 4.66
N GLY A 414 -3.62 39.19 5.22
CA GLY A 414 -4.92 39.39 4.60
C GLY A 414 -5.17 38.41 3.45
N LYS A 415 -6.00 38.76 2.48
CA LYS A 415 -6.29 37.90 1.33
C LYS A 415 -4.99 37.58 0.58
N VAL A 416 -4.63 36.30 0.58
CA VAL A 416 -3.43 35.78 -0.11
C VAL A 416 -3.77 35.52 -1.57
N GLN A 417 -3.00 36.10 -2.47
CA GLN A 417 -3.06 35.82 -3.90
C GLN A 417 -1.76 35.14 -4.34
N PHE A 418 -1.86 33.93 -4.84
CA PHE A 418 -0.70 33.22 -5.38
C PHE A 418 -0.31 33.79 -6.75
N LYS A 419 1.00 33.89 -7.02
CA LYS A 419 1.53 34.29 -8.34
C LYS A 419 1.37 33.21 -9.41
N ALA A 420 1.25 31.95 -9.00
CA ALA A 420 1.00 30.80 -9.86
C ALA A 420 -0.25 30.04 -9.38
N PRO A 421 -0.98 29.38 -10.26
CA PRO A 421 -2.09 28.51 -9.87
C PRO A 421 -1.63 27.44 -8.87
N LEU A 422 -2.49 27.13 -7.88
CA LEU A 422 -2.26 26.08 -6.90
C LEU A 422 -3.36 25.03 -7.03
N VAL A 423 -2.98 23.79 -7.37
CA VAL A 423 -3.88 22.65 -7.41
C VAL A 423 -3.69 21.79 -6.17
N ILE A 424 -4.77 21.46 -5.49
CA ILE A 424 -4.76 20.57 -4.32
C ILE A 424 -5.65 19.37 -4.65
N THR A 425 -5.09 18.15 -4.55
CA THR A 425 -5.80 16.90 -4.81
C THR A 425 -5.77 15.99 -3.60
N ALA A 426 -6.84 15.22 -3.45
CA ALA A 426 -6.98 14.26 -2.36
C ALA A 426 -7.17 12.83 -2.92
N PRO A 427 -6.51 11.81 -2.34
CA PRO A 427 -6.46 10.46 -2.89
C PRO A 427 -7.70 9.60 -2.56
N THR A 428 -8.56 10.03 -1.63
CA THR A 428 -9.73 9.28 -1.23
C THR A 428 -10.91 10.19 -0.95
N TYR A 429 -12.12 9.65 -1.09
CA TYR A 429 -13.37 10.36 -0.74
C TYR A 429 -13.33 10.92 0.67
N ASN A 430 -12.79 10.17 1.60
CA ASN A 430 -12.63 10.60 3.00
C ASN A 430 -11.74 11.84 3.15
N THR A 431 -10.71 11.94 2.33
CA THR A 431 -9.81 13.10 2.30
C THR A 431 -10.45 14.27 1.55
N VAL A 432 -11.17 14.01 0.45
CA VAL A 432 -11.92 15.01 -0.32
C VAL A 432 -12.97 15.70 0.54
N SER A 433 -13.82 14.96 1.23
CA SER A 433 -14.87 15.55 2.07
C SER A 433 -14.31 16.45 3.17
N TYR A 434 -13.12 16.14 3.67
CA TYR A 434 -12.42 16.97 4.63
C TYR A 434 -11.81 18.23 4.00
N THR A 435 -11.30 18.14 2.78
CA THR A 435 -10.73 19.26 2.01
C THR A 435 -11.77 20.36 1.82
N HIS A 436 -12.98 20.00 1.43
CA HIS A 436 -14.09 20.96 1.25
C HIS A 436 -14.54 21.65 2.54
N LEU A 437 -14.36 21.00 3.70
CA LEU A 437 -14.75 21.55 4.99
C LEU A 437 -13.70 22.44 5.64
N THR A 438 -12.44 22.36 5.23
CA THR A 438 -11.33 22.98 5.96
C THR A 438 -10.51 23.98 5.17
N LEU A 439 -10.55 23.95 3.85
CA LEU A 439 -9.93 24.96 3.03
C LEU A 439 -10.80 26.22 3.02
N PRO A 440 -10.20 27.42 3.17
CA PRO A 440 -10.96 28.67 3.06
C PRO A 440 -11.64 28.77 1.70
N THR A 441 -12.95 29.06 1.70
CA THR A 441 -13.76 29.22 0.48
C THR A 441 -13.40 30.45 -0.35
N SER A 442 -12.46 31.27 0.15
CA SER A 442 -11.99 32.50 -0.50
C SER A 442 -10.77 32.30 -1.44
N PHE A 443 -10.26 31.08 -1.56
CA PHE A 443 -9.25 30.79 -2.59
C PHE A 443 -9.99 30.50 -3.91
N GLU A 444 -10.19 31.53 -4.71
CA GLU A 444 -10.58 31.35 -6.12
C GLU A 444 -9.39 30.65 -6.85
N VAL A 445 -9.68 29.52 -7.43
CA VAL A 445 -8.76 28.75 -8.28
C VAL A 445 -8.63 29.46 -9.63
#